data_2564535096fc5ca037b50a3fcd3019c1
#
_entry.id   2564535096fc5ca037b50a3fcd3019c1
#
_cell.length_a   1.000
_cell.length_b   1.000
_cell.length_c   1.000
_cell.angle_alpha   90.00
_cell.angle_beta   90.00
_cell.angle_gamma   90.00
#
_symmetry.space_group_name_H-M   'P 1'
#
loop_
_entity.id
_entity.type
_entity.pdbx_description
1 polymer ?
#
loop_
_entity_poly.entity_id
_entity_poly.type
_entity_poly.pdbx_seq_one_letter_code
_entity_poly.pdbx_strand_id
1 'polypeptide(L)'
;MPPSEQVEEEEDSGPLDLSTPYPITLTRVALDNVNIKIDDTTVSVMDFTSGLNWQEKTLTLKPTSLKGLLIALPKVAEVAQEEVVEPKIENPQPDEKPLGETLKDLFSRPVLPEMTDVHLPLNLNIEEFKGEQLRVTGDTDITVRTMLLKVSSIDGNTKLDALDIDSNQGIVNASGTAQLSDNWPVDITLNSTLNVEPLKGEKVKLKVGGALREQLEIGVNLSGPVDMDLRAQTRLAEAGLPLNVEVNSKQLYWPFTGEKQYQADDLKLKLTGKMTDYTLSMRTAVKGQEIPPATITLDAKGNEQQVNLDKLTVAALEGKTELKALLDWQQAISWRGELTLNGINTAKEFPEWPSKLNGLIKTRGSLYGGTWQMEVPELKLTGNVKQNKVNVDGTLKGNSYS
;
A
#
# COMPACT_ATOMS: atom_id res chain seq x y z
N MET A 1 51.84 -34.61 -12.76
CA MET A 1 50.52 -34.77 -12.20
C MET A 1 50.37 -33.72 -11.11
N PRO A 2 49.51 -32.72 -11.25
CA PRO A 2 49.20 -31.80 -10.15
C PRO A 2 48.25 -32.50 -9.17
N PRO A 3 48.28 -32.16 -7.89
CA PRO A 3 47.43 -32.79 -6.90
C PRO A 3 45.94 -32.32 -7.10
N SER A 4 45.06 -33.28 -7.00
CA SER A 4 43.61 -33.08 -7.02
C SER A 4 43.19 -32.26 -5.81
N GLU A 5 42.59 -31.10 -6.05
CA GLU A 5 41.79 -30.38 -5.05
C GLU A 5 40.63 -31.28 -4.58
N GLN A 6 40.70 -31.68 -3.31
CA GLN A 6 39.58 -32.23 -2.63
C GLN A 6 38.57 -31.10 -2.44
N VAL A 7 37.46 -31.18 -3.15
CA VAL A 7 36.24 -30.42 -2.82
C VAL A 7 35.81 -31.01 -1.47
N GLU A 8 35.96 -30.22 -0.39
CA GLU A 8 35.26 -30.51 0.87
C GLU A 8 33.78 -30.42 0.56
N GLU A 9 33.10 -31.54 0.58
CA GLU A 9 31.64 -31.62 0.66
C GLU A 9 31.28 -30.87 1.95
N GLU A 10 30.56 -29.74 1.83
CA GLU A 10 29.86 -29.13 2.96
C GLU A 10 28.92 -30.19 3.51
N GLU A 11 29.25 -30.76 4.67
CA GLU A 11 28.35 -31.60 5.43
C GLU A 11 27.10 -30.79 5.69
N ASP A 12 25.98 -31.21 5.10
CA ASP A 12 24.64 -30.72 5.40
C ASP A 12 24.41 -30.97 6.91
N SER A 13 24.78 -29.99 7.73
CA SER A 13 24.56 -29.99 9.16
C SER A 13 23.04 -29.93 9.34
N GLY A 14 22.42 -31.05 9.62
CA GLY A 14 20.98 -31.14 9.89
C GLY A 14 20.50 -30.07 10.85
N PRO A 15 19.18 -29.86 11.01
CA PRO A 15 18.62 -28.75 11.76
C PRO A 15 19.25 -28.63 13.14
N LEU A 16 19.73 -27.42 13.48
CA LEU A 16 20.42 -27.14 14.74
C LEU A 16 19.54 -27.57 15.93
N ASP A 17 19.91 -28.56 16.70
CA ASP A 17 19.20 -28.98 17.90
C ASP A 17 19.68 -28.16 19.09
N LEU A 18 18.85 -27.18 19.53
CA LEU A 18 19.12 -26.35 20.70
C LEU A 18 18.46 -26.88 21.97
N SER A 19 18.23 -28.19 22.08
CA SER A 19 17.69 -28.81 23.28
C SER A 19 18.71 -28.83 24.44
N THR A 20 18.21 -28.64 25.67
CA THR A 20 19.01 -28.77 26.88
C THR A 20 18.64 -30.05 27.63
N PRO A 21 19.62 -30.89 28.03
CA PRO A 21 19.33 -32.12 28.78
C PRO A 21 18.87 -31.85 30.21
N TYR A 22 19.13 -30.67 30.74
CA TYR A 22 18.73 -30.24 32.08
C TYR A 22 18.11 -28.84 32.02
N PRO A 23 17.10 -28.53 32.88
CA PRO A 23 16.52 -27.21 32.94
C PRO A 23 17.54 -26.18 33.39
N ILE A 24 17.66 -25.09 32.60
CA ILE A 24 18.49 -23.94 32.94
C ILE A 24 17.54 -22.80 33.35
N THR A 25 17.68 -22.37 34.59
CA THR A 25 16.83 -21.28 35.11
C THR A 25 17.71 -20.12 35.56
N LEU A 26 17.48 -18.94 34.95
CA LEU A 26 17.97 -17.67 35.45
C LEU A 26 16.80 -16.97 36.13
N THR A 27 16.80 -16.95 37.43
CA THR A 27 15.67 -16.41 38.19
C THR A 27 15.50 -14.91 37.95
N ARG A 28 16.62 -14.21 37.84
CA ARG A 28 16.64 -12.76 37.61
C ARG A 28 17.92 -12.33 36.90
N VAL A 29 17.75 -11.58 35.83
CA VAL A 29 18.80 -10.79 35.19
C VAL A 29 18.38 -9.33 35.32
N ALA A 30 19.26 -8.49 35.82
CA ALA A 30 19.01 -7.04 35.97
C ALA A 30 20.21 -6.27 35.42
N LEU A 31 19.91 -5.24 34.64
CA LEU A 31 20.88 -4.27 34.12
C LEU A 31 20.39 -2.88 34.43
N ASP A 32 21.23 -2.10 35.06
CA ASP A 32 20.94 -0.73 35.46
C ASP A 32 21.93 0.23 34.78
N ASN A 33 21.41 1.30 34.17
CA ASN A 33 22.20 2.38 33.59
C ASN A 33 23.28 1.91 32.59
N VAL A 34 22.91 1.05 31.67
CA VAL A 34 23.81 0.58 30.59
C VAL A 34 23.88 1.64 29.50
N ASN A 35 25.10 1.97 29.10
CA ASN A 35 25.36 2.88 27.99
C ASN A 35 26.43 2.27 27.07
N ILE A 36 26.08 2.05 25.83
CA ILE A 36 26.94 1.43 24.82
C ILE A 36 27.02 2.39 23.63
N LYS A 37 28.24 2.70 23.22
CA LYS A 37 28.48 3.47 22.00
C LYS A 37 29.14 2.56 20.97
N ILE A 38 28.52 2.47 19.79
CA ILE A 38 29.02 1.71 18.64
C ILE A 38 29.07 2.70 17.46
N ASP A 39 30.27 3.09 17.06
CA ASP A 39 30.48 4.15 16.08
C ASP A 39 29.73 5.44 16.49
N ASP A 40 28.82 5.92 15.64
CA ASP A 40 28.00 7.11 15.90
C ASP A 40 26.65 6.79 16.51
N THR A 41 26.36 5.51 16.79
CA THR A 41 25.12 5.07 17.43
C THR A 41 25.33 4.94 18.93
N THR A 42 24.46 5.55 19.73
CA THR A 42 24.42 5.40 21.18
C THR A 42 23.17 4.61 21.57
N VAL A 43 23.38 3.56 22.38
CA VAL A 43 22.30 2.78 22.99
C VAL A 43 22.39 2.91 24.49
N SER A 44 21.36 3.44 25.13
CA SER A 44 21.26 3.58 26.58
C SER A 44 20.03 2.83 27.09
N VAL A 45 20.17 2.14 28.21
CA VAL A 45 19.08 1.45 28.92
C VAL A 45 19.13 1.91 30.37
N MET A 46 18.02 2.44 30.89
CA MET A 46 17.93 2.87 32.27
C MET A 46 17.76 1.68 33.21
N ASP A 47 16.82 0.82 32.94
CA ASP A 47 16.51 -0.37 33.73
C ASP A 47 16.06 -1.51 32.83
N PHE A 48 16.61 -2.69 33.06
CA PHE A 48 16.18 -3.92 32.42
C PHE A 48 16.13 -5.03 33.48
N THR A 49 14.99 -5.69 33.56
CA THR A 49 14.81 -6.83 34.43
C THR A 49 14.12 -7.96 33.66
N SER A 50 14.66 -9.16 33.77
CA SER A 50 14.13 -10.36 33.12
C SER A 50 14.45 -11.61 33.93
N GLY A 51 13.83 -12.70 33.55
CA GLY A 51 14.18 -14.07 33.95
C GLY A 51 14.06 -15.02 32.76
N LEU A 52 14.69 -16.15 32.85
CA LEU A 52 14.73 -17.14 31.77
C LEU A 52 14.53 -18.53 32.35
N ASN A 53 13.76 -19.34 31.66
CA ASN A 53 13.71 -20.79 31.85
C ASN A 53 13.90 -21.50 30.51
N TRP A 54 14.91 -22.31 30.40
CA TRP A 54 15.17 -23.11 29.21
C TRP A 54 15.12 -24.61 29.59
N GLN A 55 14.12 -25.28 29.09
CA GLN A 55 13.91 -26.70 29.37
C GLN A 55 13.62 -27.42 28.06
N GLU A 56 14.39 -28.46 27.79
CA GLU A 56 14.34 -29.20 26.52
C GLU A 56 14.46 -28.21 25.36
N LYS A 57 13.47 -28.18 24.46
CA LYS A 57 13.41 -27.25 23.31
C LYS A 57 12.67 -25.96 23.62
N THR A 58 12.20 -25.71 24.83
CA THR A 58 11.38 -24.56 25.16
C THR A 58 12.15 -23.51 25.96
N LEU A 59 12.30 -22.34 25.35
CA LEU A 59 12.86 -21.14 25.97
C LEU A 59 11.71 -20.24 26.42
N THR A 60 11.56 -20.06 27.74
CA THR A 60 10.56 -19.16 28.33
C THR A 60 11.24 -17.91 28.87
N LEU A 61 10.89 -16.75 28.32
CA LEU A 61 11.22 -15.46 28.88
C LEU A 61 10.17 -15.11 29.94
N LYS A 62 10.60 -15.04 31.20
CA LYS A 62 9.75 -14.65 32.32
C LYS A 62 9.32 -13.18 32.18
N PRO A 63 8.37 -12.69 32.99
CA PRO A 63 7.98 -11.28 32.90
C PRO A 63 9.18 -10.36 32.88
N THR A 64 9.30 -9.63 31.77
CA THR A 64 10.45 -8.77 31.44
C THR A 64 9.99 -7.33 31.43
N SER A 65 10.80 -6.46 32.01
CA SER A 65 10.62 -5.01 32.00
C SER A 65 11.84 -4.33 31.39
N LEU A 66 11.61 -3.42 30.46
CA LEU A 66 12.62 -2.55 29.84
C LEU A 66 12.18 -1.10 29.96
N LYS A 67 12.97 -0.28 30.64
CA LYS A 67 12.65 1.12 30.88
C LYS A 67 13.76 2.04 30.40
N GLY A 68 13.37 3.12 29.76
CA GLY A 68 14.29 4.19 29.36
C GLY A 68 15.30 3.73 28.30
N LEU A 69 14.87 2.92 27.31
CA LEU A 69 15.71 2.62 26.16
C LEU A 69 15.82 3.88 25.27
N LEU A 70 17.04 4.29 25.00
CA LEU A 70 17.34 5.32 23.99
C LEU A 70 18.29 4.73 22.97
N ILE A 71 17.88 4.76 21.70
CA ILE A 71 18.75 4.48 20.53
C ILE A 71 18.92 5.79 19.79
N ALA A 72 20.09 6.39 19.88
CA ALA A 72 20.43 7.60 19.15
C ALA A 72 21.23 7.22 17.90
N LEU A 73 20.56 7.31 16.73
CA LEU A 73 21.16 7.11 15.43
C LEU A 73 21.81 8.40 14.95
N PRO A 74 22.91 8.34 14.15
CA PRO A 74 23.44 9.51 13.50
C PRO A 74 22.39 10.13 12.57
N LYS A 75 22.26 11.45 12.63
CA LYS A 75 21.46 12.15 11.62
C LYS A 75 22.23 12.10 10.30
N VAL A 76 21.56 11.74 9.21
CA VAL A 76 22.13 11.96 7.87
C VAL A 76 22.34 13.45 7.73
N ALA A 77 23.59 13.89 7.53
CA ALA A 77 23.87 15.30 7.32
C ALA A 77 22.95 15.80 6.20
N GLU A 78 22.13 16.82 6.48
CA GLU A 78 21.40 17.52 5.43
C GLU A 78 22.45 17.93 4.38
N VAL A 79 22.47 17.22 3.27
CA VAL A 79 23.12 17.71 2.07
C VAL A 79 22.43 19.03 1.81
N ALA A 80 23.18 20.14 1.94
CA ALA A 80 22.70 21.49 1.77
C ALA A 80 21.67 21.49 0.62
N GLN A 81 20.47 22.01 0.91
CA GLN A 81 19.40 22.15 -0.07
C GLN A 81 20.03 22.82 -1.31
N GLU A 82 20.42 22.03 -2.29
CA GLU A 82 20.51 22.56 -3.64
C GLU A 82 19.11 23.08 -3.97
N GLU A 83 19.09 24.29 -4.50
CA GLU A 83 17.92 25.03 -4.95
C GLU A 83 16.84 24.06 -5.44
N VAL A 84 15.58 24.31 -5.04
CA VAL A 84 14.40 23.61 -5.55
C VAL A 84 14.47 23.72 -7.09
N VAL A 85 15.19 22.80 -7.69
CA VAL A 85 15.08 22.50 -9.10
C VAL A 85 13.69 21.86 -9.22
N GLU A 86 12.79 22.56 -9.91
CA GLU A 86 11.53 21.96 -10.37
C GLU A 86 11.80 20.51 -10.78
N PRO A 87 10.94 19.55 -10.40
CA PRO A 87 11.21 18.14 -10.71
C PRO A 87 11.42 18.04 -12.23
N LYS A 88 12.67 18.04 -12.66
CA LYS A 88 13.01 17.54 -13.99
C LYS A 88 12.51 16.11 -13.97
N ILE A 89 11.52 15.84 -14.78
CA ILE A 89 11.13 14.47 -15.12
C ILE A 89 12.41 13.87 -15.67
N GLU A 90 13.12 13.13 -14.82
CA GLU A 90 14.34 12.41 -15.24
C GLU A 90 13.89 11.48 -16.36
N ASN A 91 14.51 11.64 -17.51
CA ASN A 91 14.35 10.68 -18.57
C ASN A 91 14.71 9.29 -18.02
N PRO A 92 13.86 8.28 -18.17
CA PRO A 92 14.21 6.93 -17.76
C PRO A 92 15.58 6.60 -18.33
N GLN A 93 16.48 6.12 -17.48
CA GLN A 93 17.80 5.69 -17.92
C GLN A 93 17.62 4.62 -19.00
N PRO A 94 18.49 4.57 -20.04
CA PRO A 94 18.33 3.66 -21.17
C PRO A 94 18.24 2.17 -20.81
N ASP A 95 18.52 1.80 -19.56
CA ASP A 95 18.57 0.41 -19.07
C ASP A 95 17.37 0.04 -18.16
N GLU A 96 16.40 0.93 -17.90
CA GLU A 96 15.21 0.57 -17.12
C GLU A 96 14.20 -0.16 -18.01
N LYS A 97 13.82 -1.37 -17.57
CA LYS A 97 12.74 -2.12 -18.24
C LYS A 97 11.44 -1.32 -18.24
N PRO A 98 10.69 -1.31 -19.35
CA PRO A 98 9.38 -0.69 -19.40
C PRO A 98 8.46 -1.17 -18.29
N LEU A 99 7.60 -0.28 -17.77
CA LEU A 99 6.67 -0.58 -16.68
C LEU A 99 5.84 -1.84 -16.97
N GLY A 100 5.31 -1.97 -18.21
CA GLY A 100 4.51 -3.10 -18.60
C GLY A 100 5.26 -4.43 -18.59
N GLU A 101 6.55 -4.43 -18.95
CA GLU A 101 7.39 -5.63 -18.86
C GLU A 101 7.69 -5.99 -17.39
N THR A 102 7.98 -4.99 -16.57
CA THR A 102 8.22 -5.19 -15.13
C THR A 102 6.99 -5.80 -14.44
N LEU A 103 5.79 -5.27 -14.70
CA LEU A 103 4.54 -5.79 -14.15
C LEU A 103 4.22 -7.18 -14.69
N LYS A 104 4.47 -7.44 -15.98
CA LYS A 104 4.30 -8.76 -16.59
C LYS A 104 5.22 -9.79 -15.94
N ASP A 105 6.50 -9.48 -15.75
CA ASP A 105 7.44 -10.34 -15.06
C ASP A 105 6.99 -10.63 -13.63
N LEU A 106 6.51 -9.60 -12.91
CA LEU A 106 6.04 -9.71 -11.53
C LEU A 106 4.83 -10.67 -11.43
N PHE A 107 3.84 -10.53 -12.29
CA PHE A 107 2.61 -11.34 -12.24
C PHE A 107 2.65 -12.63 -13.06
N SER A 108 3.73 -12.87 -13.83
CA SER A 108 3.93 -14.15 -14.52
C SER A 108 4.17 -15.34 -13.57
N ARG A 109 4.57 -15.07 -12.36
CA ARG A 109 4.86 -16.03 -11.30
C ARG A 109 4.06 -15.70 -10.03
N PRO A 110 3.94 -16.64 -9.09
CA PRO A 110 3.35 -16.35 -7.79
C PRO A 110 4.06 -15.20 -7.08
N VAL A 111 3.29 -14.32 -6.42
CA VAL A 111 3.84 -13.24 -5.59
C VAL A 111 4.49 -13.84 -4.34
N LEU A 112 3.87 -14.88 -3.78
CA LEU A 112 4.47 -15.66 -2.73
C LEU A 112 5.34 -16.76 -3.37
N PRO A 113 6.68 -16.74 -3.18
CA PRO A 113 7.53 -17.81 -3.68
C PRO A 113 7.22 -19.14 -2.98
N GLU A 114 7.68 -20.23 -3.55
CA GLU A 114 7.67 -21.51 -2.84
C GLU A 114 8.47 -21.37 -1.54
N MET A 115 7.77 -21.52 -0.42
CA MET A 115 8.37 -21.46 0.90
C MET A 115 8.38 -22.84 1.50
N THR A 116 9.54 -23.25 1.99
CA THR A 116 9.66 -24.48 2.79
C THR A 116 9.07 -24.23 4.17
N ASP A 117 8.56 -25.30 4.79
CA ASP A 117 8.08 -25.20 6.16
C ASP A 117 9.23 -24.76 7.08
N VAL A 118 8.96 -23.79 7.93
CA VAL A 118 9.95 -23.27 8.87
C VAL A 118 9.82 -24.04 10.18
N HIS A 119 10.86 -24.82 10.48
CA HIS A 119 10.99 -25.51 11.74
C HIS A 119 11.92 -24.71 12.64
N LEU A 120 11.37 -24.05 13.65
CA LEU A 120 12.18 -23.34 14.61
C LEU A 120 13.00 -24.34 15.43
N PRO A 121 14.30 -24.10 15.65
CA PRO A 121 15.17 -25.01 16.40
C PRO A 121 14.81 -25.09 17.89
N LEU A 122 13.98 -24.14 18.36
CA LEU A 122 13.45 -24.10 19.72
C LEU A 122 12.06 -23.48 19.75
N ASN A 123 11.31 -23.85 20.76
CA ASN A 123 10.05 -23.19 21.12
C ASN A 123 10.35 -21.92 21.93
N LEU A 124 9.65 -20.85 21.64
CA LEU A 124 9.79 -19.58 22.33
C LEU A 124 8.49 -19.24 23.06
N ASN A 125 8.58 -18.84 24.31
CA ASN A 125 7.46 -18.32 25.08
C ASN A 125 7.86 -17.02 25.79
N ILE A 126 7.30 -15.89 25.40
CA ILE A 126 7.44 -14.61 26.08
C ILE A 126 6.18 -14.40 26.89
N GLU A 127 6.26 -14.73 28.21
CA GLU A 127 5.10 -14.62 29.11
C GLU A 127 4.55 -13.18 29.15
N GLU A 128 5.46 -12.20 29.26
CA GLU A 128 5.13 -10.79 29.26
C GLU A 128 6.41 -9.96 29.05
N PHE A 129 6.41 -9.08 28.07
CA PHE A 129 7.44 -8.05 27.90
C PHE A 129 6.78 -6.69 28.02
N LYS A 130 7.21 -5.88 28.99
CA LYS A 130 6.79 -4.50 29.17
C LYS A 130 7.91 -3.55 28.83
N GLY A 131 7.64 -2.62 27.92
CA GLY A 131 8.51 -1.51 27.60
C GLY A 131 7.92 -0.19 28.09
N GLU A 132 8.73 0.66 28.69
CA GLU A 132 8.34 2.01 29.10
C GLU A 132 9.39 3.02 28.66
N GLN A 133 8.95 4.17 28.13
CA GLN A 133 9.83 5.26 27.72
C GLN A 133 10.95 4.83 26.76
N LEU A 134 10.56 4.09 25.69
CA LEU A 134 11.50 3.69 24.67
C LEU A 134 11.58 4.78 23.60
N ARG A 135 12.78 5.15 23.20
CA ARG A 135 12.99 6.23 22.24
C ARG A 135 14.04 5.87 21.20
N VAL A 136 13.73 6.12 19.94
CA VAL A 136 14.67 6.09 18.83
C VAL A 136 14.74 7.49 18.25
N THR A 137 15.94 8.05 18.16
CA THR A 137 16.19 9.39 17.62
C THR A 137 17.14 9.30 16.43
N GLY A 138 16.98 10.19 15.47
CA GLY A 138 17.75 10.24 14.22
C GLY A 138 17.06 11.18 13.26
N ASP A 139 16.87 10.74 12.01
CA ASP A 139 16.08 11.48 11.03
C ASP A 139 14.59 11.49 11.39
N THR A 140 14.12 10.49 12.12
CA THR A 140 12.76 10.42 12.67
C THR A 140 12.84 10.12 14.17
N ASP A 141 12.12 10.92 14.99
CA ASP A 141 11.99 10.69 16.41
C ASP A 141 10.75 9.84 16.71
N ILE A 142 10.97 8.61 17.17
CA ILE A 142 9.91 7.72 17.63
C ILE A 142 10.01 7.57 19.14
N THR A 143 8.92 7.89 19.84
CA THR A 143 8.81 7.72 21.28
C THR A 143 7.66 6.77 21.58
N VAL A 144 7.96 5.62 22.18
CA VAL A 144 6.99 4.67 22.71
C VAL A 144 6.86 4.91 24.21
N ARG A 145 5.69 5.33 24.65
CA ARG A 145 5.38 5.57 26.06
C ARG A 145 5.27 4.26 26.79
N THR A 146 4.49 3.34 26.24
CA THR A 146 4.30 1.98 26.77
C THR A 146 4.21 0.96 25.67
N MET A 147 4.73 -0.22 25.94
CA MET A 147 4.64 -1.40 25.08
C MET A 147 4.36 -2.64 25.93
N LEU A 148 3.44 -3.48 25.47
CA LEU A 148 3.21 -4.81 26.02
C LEU A 148 3.29 -5.82 24.88
N LEU A 149 4.07 -6.89 25.08
CA LEU A 149 4.14 -8.02 24.16
C LEU A 149 3.96 -9.33 24.92
N LYS A 150 3.06 -10.18 24.42
CA LYS A 150 2.87 -11.56 24.86
C LYS A 150 2.79 -12.43 23.62
N VAL A 151 3.76 -13.33 23.45
CA VAL A 151 3.83 -14.18 22.26
C VAL A 151 4.44 -15.52 22.60
N SER A 152 3.91 -16.57 22.00
CA SER A 152 4.46 -17.92 22.06
C SER A 152 4.58 -18.52 20.67
N SER A 153 5.60 -19.32 20.44
CA SER A 153 5.79 -20.12 19.24
C SER A 153 6.23 -21.51 19.65
N ILE A 154 5.33 -22.47 19.52
CA ILE A 154 5.52 -23.84 19.97
C ILE A 154 5.24 -24.75 18.77
N ASP A 155 6.22 -25.58 18.39
CA ASP A 155 6.14 -26.51 17.27
C ASP A 155 5.63 -25.83 15.97
N GLY A 156 6.16 -24.64 15.68
CA GLY A 156 5.77 -23.85 14.50
C GLY A 156 4.44 -23.08 14.63
N ASN A 157 3.68 -23.31 15.70
CA ASN A 157 2.45 -22.58 15.98
C ASN A 157 2.76 -21.31 16.77
N THR A 158 2.66 -20.17 16.14
CA THR A 158 2.88 -18.88 16.75
C THR A 158 1.56 -18.24 17.17
N LYS A 159 1.48 -17.81 18.41
CA LYS A 159 0.33 -17.10 18.98
C LYS A 159 0.79 -15.78 19.58
N LEU A 160 0.32 -14.69 19.01
CA LEU A 160 0.44 -13.34 19.54
C LEU A 160 -0.78 -13.06 20.42
N ASP A 161 -0.66 -13.21 21.72
CA ASP A 161 -1.75 -12.96 22.66
C ASP A 161 -2.03 -11.45 22.79
N ALA A 162 -0.97 -10.65 22.80
CA ALA A 162 -1.08 -9.19 22.83
C ALA A 162 0.18 -8.53 22.28
N LEU A 163 -0.01 -7.51 21.45
CA LEU A 163 0.95 -6.46 21.16
C LEU A 163 0.21 -5.14 21.31
N ASP A 164 0.50 -4.42 22.41
CA ASP A 164 -0.06 -3.10 22.68
C ASP A 164 1.07 -2.08 22.68
N ILE A 165 0.96 -1.05 21.86
CA ILE A 165 1.94 0.02 21.72
C ILE A 165 1.23 1.36 21.82
N ASP A 166 1.67 2.22 22.74
CA ASP A 166 1.31 3.62 22.81
C ASP A 166 2.52 4.49 22.50
N SER A 167 2.48 5.22 21.39
CA SER A 167 3.59 6.01 20.89
C SER A 167 3.18 7.44 20.51
N ASN A 168 4.16 8.26 20.14
CA ASN A 168 3.88 9.57 19.55
C ASN A 168 3.24 9.47 18.15
N GLN A 169 3.42 8.36 17.43
CA GLN A 169 2.83 8.12 16.11
C GLN A 169 1.38 7.60 16.18
N GLY A 170 0.97 7.09 17.35
CA GLY A 170 -0.37 6.55 17.56
C GLY A 170 -0.39 5.37 18.52
N ILE A 171 -1.56 4.76 18.63
CA ILE A 171 -1.82 3.58 19.45
C ILE A 171 -2.03 2.39 18.53
N VAL A 172 -1.41 1.25 18.83
CA VAL A 172 -1.57 -0.01 18.09
C VAL A 172 -1.88 -1.13 19.07
N ASN A 173 -2.90 -1.93 18.76
CA ASN A 173 -3.21 -3.17 19.45
C ASN A 173 -3.31 -4.29 18.40
N ALA A 174 -2.56 -5.36 18.59
CA ALA A 174 -2.60 -6.51 17.68
C ALA A 174 -2.63 -7.82 18.46
N SER A 175 -3.31 -8.80 17.88
CA SER A 175 -3.33 -10.20 18.33
C SER A 175 -3.54 -11.12 17.14
N GLY A 176 -3.21 -12.40 17.29
CA GLY A 176 -3.43 -13.35 16.21
C GLY A 176 -2.66 -14.64 16.36
N THR A 177 -2.78 -15.48 15.35
CA THR A 177 -2.08 -16.74 15.21
C THR A 177 -1.49 -16.88 13.82
N ALA A 178 -0.37 -17.61 13.74
CA ALA A 178 0.23 -18.01 12.48
C ALA A 178 0.90 -19.38 12.67
N GLN A 179 0.79 -20.23 11.66
CA GLN A 179 1.52 -21.50 11.61
C GLN A 179 2.49 -21.43 10.43
N LEU A 180 3.74 -21.82 10.67
CA LEU A 180 4.83 -21.70 9.69
C LEU A 180 5.07 -23.03 8.92
N SER A 181 4.02 -23.82 8.75
CA SER A 181 4.02 -25.11 8.05
C SER A 181 2.69 -25.33 7.32
N ASP A 182 2.61 -26.36 6.54
CA ASP A 182 1.47 -26.77 5.73
C ASP A 182 1.01 -25.64 4.79
N ASN A 183 -0.22 -25.17 4.94
CA ASN A 183 -0.79 -24.09 4.14
C ASN A 183 -0.50 -22.69 4.69
N TRP A 184 0.28 -22.58 5.77
CA TRP A 184 0.60 -21.32 6.45
C TRP A 184 -0.66 -20.54 6.86
N PRO A 185 -1.51 -21.16 7.72
CA PRO A 185 -2.69 -20.46 8.21
C PRO A 185 -2.32 -19.27 9.06
N VAL A 186 -3.08 -18.18 8.89
CA VAL A 186 -2.93 -16.93 9.63
C VAL A 186 -4.30 -16.40 10.04
N ASP A 187 -4.38 -15.83 11.25
CA ASP A 187 -5.52 -15.03 11.72
C ASP A 187 -4.95 -13.88 12.57
N ILE A 188 -4.93 -12.68 11.99
CA ILE A 188 -4.34 -11.49 12.61
C ILE A 188 -5.39 -10.40 12.66
N THR A 189 -5.53 -9.78 13.81
CA THR A 189 -6.34 -8.59 14.02
C THR A 189 -5.45 -7.46 14.54
N LEU A 190 -5.55 -6.29 13.91
CA LEU A 190 -4.86 -5.09 14.34
C LEU A 190 -5.86 -3.94 14.42
N ASN A 191 -5.80 -3.19 15.51
CA ASN A 191 -6.50 -1.93 15.68
C ASN A 191 -5.47 -0.84 15.94
N SER A 192 -5.63 0.30 15.28
CA SER A 192 -4.74 1.44 15.46
C SER A 192 -5.52 2.74 15.50
N THR A 193 -4.98 3.72 16.20
CA THR A 193 -5.41 5.12 16.08
C THR A 193 -4.17 5.94 15.76
N LEU A 194 -4.16 6.57 14.59
CA LEU A 194 -3.02 7.33 14.10
C LEU A 194 -2.94 8.70 14.77
N ASN A 195 -1.72 9.17 15.02
CA ASN A 195 -1.44 10.51 15.56
C ASN A 195 -0.45 11.27 14.66
N VAL A 196 -0.50 11.03 13.36
CA VAL A 196 0.36 11.64 12.35
C VAL A 196 -0.48 12.33 11.29
N GLU A 197 -0.07 13.53 10.89
CA GLU A 197 -0.70 14.23 9.77
C GLU A 197 -0.38 13.53 8.44
N PRO A 198 -1.29 13.53 7.46
CA PRO A 198 -2.62 14.15 7.44
C PRO A 198 -3.74 13.29 8.03
N LEU A 199 -3.44 12.11 8.59
CA LEU A 199 -4.43 11.12 9.05
C LEU A 199 -4.58 11.08 10.57
N LYS A 200 -4.30 12.19 11.25
CA LYS A 200 -4.44 12.26 12.70
C LYS A 200 -5.86 11.99 13.16
N GLY A 201 -6.00 11.06 14.11
CA GLY A 201 -7.30 10.60 14.60
C GLY A 201 -7.95 9.49 13.76
N GLU A 202 -7.31 9.06 12.67
CA GLU A 202 -7.77 7.92 11.87
C GLU A 202 -7.71 6.64 12.70
N LYS A 203 -8.81 5.92 12.73
CA LYS A 203 -8.91 4.59 13.32
C LYS A 203 -8.84 3.56 12.22
N VAL A 204 -7.86 2.68 12.31
CA VAL A 204 -7.61 1.59 11.37
C VAL A 204 -7.93 0.26 12.05
N LYS A 205 -8.81 -0.52 11.45
CA LYS A 205 -9.01 -1.92 11.81
C LYS A 205 -8.58 -2.78 10.64
N LEU A 206 -7.57 -3.61 10.84
CA LEU A 206 -7.09 -4.59 9.88
C LEU A 206 -7.40 -5.98 10.40
N LYS A 207 -7.96 -6.83 9.55
CA LYS A 207 -8.14 -8.24 9.78
C LYS A 207 -7.58 -9.01 8.60
N VAL A 208 -6.69 -9.96 8.86
CA VAL A 208 -6.14 -10.89 7.88
C VAL A 208 -6.41 -12.29 8.36
N GLY A 209 -7.08 -13.09 7.55
CA GLY A 209 -7.38 -14.48 7.86
C GLY A 209 -7.23 -15.36 6.63
N GLY A 210 -7.11 -16.68 6.88
CA GLY A 210 -6.98 -17.68 5.83
C GLY A 210 -5.63 -18.38 5.81
N ALA A 211 -5.13 -18.73 4.63
CA ALA A 211 -3.87 -19.43 4.47
C ALA A 211 -3.03 -18.80 3.36
N LEU A 212 -1.76 -18.51 3.66
CA LEU A 212 -0.84 -17.82 2.73
C LEU A 212 -0.64 -18.60 1.42
N ARG A 213 -0.61 -19.94 1.50
CA ARG A 213 -0.46 -20.81 0.33
C ARG A 213 -1.75 -21.08 -0.42
N GLU A 214 -2.90 -20.71 0.12
CA GLU A 214 -4.19 -20.92 -0.50
C GLU A 214 -4.90 -19.59 -0.74
N GLN A 215 -5.75 -19.18 0.17
CA GLN A 215 -6.54 -17.96 0.06
C GLN A 215 -6.42 -17.13 1.32
N LEU A 216 -6.15 -15.85 1.11
CA LEU A 216 -6.20 -14.83 2.15
C LEU A 216 -7.47 -13.98 2.01
N GLU A 217 -8.02 -13.64 3.15
CA GLU A 217 -9.08 -12.65 3.31
C GLU A 217 -8.51 -11.46 4.10
N ILE A 218 -8.64 -10.28 3.53
CA ILE A 218 -8.11 -9.04 4.11
C ILE A 218 -9.28 -8.07 4.24
N GLY A 219 -9.52 -7.61 5.45
CA GLY A 219 -10.49 -6.56 5.74
C GLY A 219 -9.78 -5.35 6.32
N VAL A 220 -10.02 -4.17 5.76
CA VAL A 220 -9.54 -2.89 6.29
C VAL A 220 -10.74 -1.97 6.49
N ASN A 221 -10.93 -1.48 7.69
CA ASN A 221 -11.92 -0.46 7.98
C ASN A 221 -11.20 0.78 8.50
N LEU A 222 -11.43 1.89 7.83
CA LEU A 222 -10.94 3.22 8.21
C LEU A 222 -12.11 4.04 8.73
N SER A 223 -11.92 4.75 9.83
CA SER A 223 -12.94 5.64 10.39
C SER A 223 -12.31 6.81 11.12
N GLY A 224 -12.51 7.99 10.57
CA GLY A 224 -11.95 9.24 11.04
C GLY A 224 -11.94 10.27 9.94
N PRO A 225 -10.79 10.86 9.59
CA PRO A 225 -10.62 11.69 8.39
C PRO A 225 -11.04 10.98 7.10
N VAL A 226 -10.81 9.67 7.04
CA VAL A 226 -11.25 8.79 5.93
C VAL A 226 -12.31 7.82 6.46
N ASP A 227 -13.43 7.69 5.74
CA ASP A 227 -14.44 6.65 5.98
C ASP A 227 -14.39 5.65 4.83
N MET A 228 -13.82 4.45 5.08
CA MET A 228 -13.63 3.44 4.03
C MET A 228 -13.68 2.03 4.61
N ASP A 229 -14.35 1.14 3.90
CA ASP A 229 -14.34 -0.31 4.11
C ASP A 229 -13.75 -0.99 2.86
N LEU A 230 -12.68 -1.73 3.04
CA LEU A 230 -12.04 -2.53 2.01
C LEU A 230 -12.11 -4.00 2.41
N ARG A 231 -12.53 -4.84 1.48
CA ARG A 231 -12.47 -6.30 1.57
C ARG A 231 -11.75 -6.85 0.38
N ALA A 232 -10.77 -7.69 0.62
CA ALA A 232 -10.02 -8.33 -0.43
C ALA A 232 -9.90 -9.83 -0.16
N GLN A 233 -10.00 -10.62 -1.21
CA GLN A 233 -9.64 -12.02 -1.23
C GLN A 233 -8.57 -12.19 -2.29
N THR A 234 -7.51 -12.93 -1.99
CA THR A 234 -6.39 -13.12 -2.91
C THR A 234 -5.72 -14.47 -2.69
N ARG A 235 -5.01 -14.95 -3.73
CA ARG A 235 -4.19 -16.17 -3.69
C ARG A 235 -2.78 -15.83 -4.11
N LEU A 236 -1.93 -15.60 -3.12
CA LEU A 236 -0.55 -15.14 -3.32
C LEU A 236 0.35 -16.20 -3.97
N ALA A 237 0.03 -17.48 -3.77
CA ALA A 237 0.76 -18.64 -4.31
C ALA A 237 0.35 -18.99 -5.76
N GLU A 238 -0.61 -18.28 -6.36
CA GLU A 238 -1.00 -18.47 -7.75
C GLU A 238 -0.41 -17.38 -8.65
N ALA A 239 0.09 -17.78 -9.82
CA ALA A 239 0.51 -16.80 -10.85
C ALA A 239 -0.66 -15.94 -11.32
N GLY A 240 -0.36 -14.72 -11.69
CA GLY A 240 -1.34 -13.73 -12.10
C GLY A 240 -2.06 -13.04 -10.94
N LEU A 241 -1.76 -13.38 -9.69
CA LEU A 241 -2.36 -12.82 -8.47
C LEU A 241 -3.90 -12.74 -8.58
N PRO A 242 -4.61 -13.86 -8.42
CA PRO A 242 -6.06 -13.86 -8.36
C PRO A 242 -6.55 -12.97 -7.21
N LEU A 243 -7.53 -12.11 -7.48
CA LEU A 243 -8.03 -11.18 -6.48
C LEU A 243 -9.49 -10.85 -6.68
N ASN A 244 -10.16 -10.56 -5.56
CA ASN A 244 -11.48 -9.95 -5.52
C ASN A 244 -11.42 -8.85 -4.47
N VAL A 245 -11.49 -7.59 -4.90
CA VAL A 245 -11.39 -6.42 -4.03
C VAL A 245 -12.68 -5.61 -4.13
N GLU A 246 -13.25 -5.28 -2.97
CA GLU A 246 -14.40 -4.39 -2.84
C GLU A 246 -14.00 -3.24 -1.92
N VAL A 247 -14.19 -2.01 -2.40
CA VAL A 247 -13.98 -0.78 -1.62
C VAL A 247 -15.29 -0.03 -1.56
N ASN A 248 -15.73 0.30 -0.36
CA ASN A 248 -16.89 1.11 -0.11
C ASN A 248 -16.52 2.30 0.76
N SER A 249 -17.04 3.47 0.44
CA SER A 249 -16.95 4.65 1.28
C SER A 249 -18.24 5.43 1.17
N LYS A 250 -18.78 5.85 2.31
CA LYS A 250 -19.95 6.73 2.32
C LYS A 250 -19.57 8.13 1.89
N GLN A 251 -18.41 8.58 2.34
CA GLN A 251 -17.97 9.94 2.09
C GLN A 251 -16.45 10.08 2.23
N LEU A 252 -15.79 10.55 1.19
CA LEU A 252 -14.38 10.90 1.18
C LEU A 252 -14.22 12.40 0.90
N TYR A 253 -13.29 13.02 1.58
CA TYR A 253 -12.94 14.42 1.40
C TYR A 253 -11.49 14.57 0.97
N TRP A 254 -11.21 15.60 0.18
CA TRP A 254 -9.85 15.99 -0.18
C TRP A 254 -9.73 17.54 -0.13
N PRO A 255 -8.66 18.08 0.40
CA PRO A 255 -7.61 17.39 1.17
C PRO A 255 -8.16 16.80 2.48
N PHE A 256 -7.45 15.85 3.07
CA PHE A 256 -7.84 15.20 4.33
C PHE A 256 -7.72 16.13 5.54
N THR A 257 -6.86 17.16 5.44
CA THR A 257 -6.67 18.20 6.45
C THR A 257 -6.96 19.58 5.88
N GLY A 258 -7.37 20.51 6.72
CA GLY A 258 -7.72 21.87 6.31
C GLY A 258 -9.13 21.98 5.71
N GLU A 259 -9.32 22.96 4.81
CA GLU A 259 -10.61 23.20 4.17
C GLU A 259 -10.87 22.12 3.11
N LYS A 260 -12.00 21.42 3.27
CA LYS A 260 -12.43 20.37 2.35
C LYS A 260 -12.88 20.95 1.03
N GLN A 261 -12.09 20.78 -0.01
CA GLN A 261 -12.34 21.34 -1.33
C GLN A 261 -13.14 20.38 -2.22
N TYR A 262 -12.91 19.08 -2.08
CA TYR A 262 -13.55 18.04 -2.90
C TYR A 262 -14.19 16.97 -2.03
N GLN A 263 -15.29 16.43 -2.51
CA GLN A 263 -16.04 15.38 -1.84
C GLN A 263 -16.46 14.31 -2.85
N ALA A 264 -16.28 13.05 -2.44
CA ALA A 264 -16.83 11.90 -3.13
C ALA A 264 -17.80 11.18 -2.18
N ASP A 265 -19.02 10.96 -2.65
CA ASP A 265 -20.10 10.29 -1.90
C ASP A 265 -20.42 8.93 -2.53
N ASP A 266 -20.81 7.98 -1.67
CA ASP A 266 -21.24 6.64 -2.08
C ASP A 266 -20.29 5.93 -3.05
N LEU A 267 -18.97 6.03 -2.77
CA LEU A 267 -17.96 5.31 -3.54
C LEU A 267 -18.14 3.81 -3.38
N LYS A 268 -18.28 3.14 -4.49
CA LYS A 268 -18.25 1.68 -4.62
C LYS A 268 -17.28 1.32 -5.72
N LEU A 269 -16.28 0.51 -5.40
CA LEU A 269 -15.30 0.00 -6.36
C LEU A 269 -15.23 -1.51 -6.20
N LYS A 270 -15.23 -2.21 -7.32
CA LYS A 270 -15.05 -3.67 -7.36
C LYS A 270 -14.04 -4.03 -8.43
N LEU A 271 -13.04 -4.81 -8.04
CA LEU A 271 -12.00 -5.36 -8.92
C LEU A 271 -11.99 -6.88 -8.76
N THR A 272 -12.14 -7.62 -9.85
CA THR A 272 -12.21 -9.09 -9.82
C THR A 272 -11.45 -9.70 -10.99
N GLY A 273 -10.85 -10.86 -10.76
CA GLY A 273 -10.10 -11.61 -11.75
C GLY A 273 -8.66 -11.90 -11.32
N LYS A 274 -7.76 -11.88 -12.25
CA LYS A 274 -6.30 -11.92 -12.04
C LYS A 274 -5.69 -10.60 -12.51
N MET A 275 -4.54 -10.20 -11.95
CA MET A 275 -3.84 -9.02 -12.49
C MET A 275 -3.49 -9.14 -13.96
N THR A 276 -3.43 -10.37 -14.47
CA THR A 276 -3.25 -10.67 -15.90
C THR A 276 -4.55 -10.62 -16.73
N ASP A 277 -5.71 -10.60 -16.07
CA ASP A 277 -7.04 -10.47 -16.70
C ASP A 277 -8.08 -10.11 -15.64
N TYR A 278 -8.35 -8.81 -15.47
CA TYR A 278 -9.29 -8.30 -14.46
C TYR A 278 -10.41 -7.47 -15.04
N THR A 279 -11.48 -7.38 -14.28
CA THR A 279 -12.58 -6.44 -14.48
C THR A 279 -12.63 -5.46 -13.31
N LEU A 280 -12.84 -4.18 -13.62
CA LEU A 280 -12.98 -3.10 -12.68
C LEU A 280 -14.30 -2.38 -12.90
N SER A 281 -15.08 -2.19 -11.86
CA SER A 281 -16.25 -1.31 -11.87
C SER A 281 -16.17 -0.30 -10.72
N MET A 282 -16.63 0.92 -10.96
CA MET A 282 -16.67 1.97 -9.96
C MET A 282 -17.91 2.84 -10.13
N ARG A 283 -18.47 3.29 -9.02
CA ARG A 283 -19.50 4.31 -8.98
C ARG A 283 -19.28 5.23 -7.79
N THR A 284 -19.42 6.55 -8.03
CA THR A 284 -19.37 7.57 -6.98
C THR A 284 -20.10 8.83 -7.43
N ALA A 285 -20.57 9.63 -6.49
CA ALA A 285 -20.97 11.01 -6.74
C ALA A 285 -19.87 11.94 -6.25
N VAL A 286 -19.52 12.94 -7.05
CA VAL A 286 -18.46 13.90 -6.72
C VAL A 286 -18.98 15.34 -6.80
N LYS A 287 -18.43 16.20 -5.96
CA LYS A 287 -18.64 17.66 -5.99
C LYS A 287 -17.42 18.34 -5.38
N GLY A 288 -17.19 19.59 -5.72
CA GLY A 288 -16.06 20.35 -5.16
C GLY A 288 -16.01 21.78 -5.61
N GLN A 289 -14.98 22.46 -5.17
CA GLN A 289 -14.69 23.81 -5.61
C GLN A 289 -14.42 23.78 -7.12
N GLU A 290 -15.15 24.58 -7.89
CA GLU A 290 -15.08 24.65 -9.37
C GLU A 290 -15.44 23.34 -10.10
N ILE A 291 -15.85 22.29 -9.36
CA ILE A 291 -16.34 21.04 -9.94
C ILE A 291 -17.85 20.92 -9.70
N PRO A 292 -18.68 20.98 -10.75
CA PRO A 292 -20.12 20.80 -10.60
C PRO A 292 -20.44 19.39 -10.08
N PRO A 293 -21.54 19.22 -9.33
CA PRO A 293 -21.97 17.90 -8.89
C PRO A 293 -22.09 16.95 -10.08
N ALA A 294 -21.46 15.78 -9.94
CA ALA A 294 -21.42 14.77 -10.99
C ALA A 294 -21.56 13.35 -10.40
N THR A 295 -22.18 12.46 -11.15
CA THR A 295 -22.13 11.02 -10.89
C THR A 295 -21.19 10.38 -11.89
N ILE A 296 -20.21 9.63 -11.38
CA ILE A 296 -19.22 8.93 -12.18
C ILE A 296 -19.52 7.42 -12.08
N THR A 297 -19.57 6.75 -13.23
CA THR A 297 -19.60 5.30 -13.33
C THR A 297 -18.53 4.84 -14.30
N LEU A 298 -17.80 3.79 -13.94
CA LEU A 298 -16.71 3.23 -14.73
C LEU A 298 -16.88 1.72 -14.81
N ASP A 299 -16.76 1.18 -16.03
CA ASP A 299 -16.59 -0.23 -16.32
C ASP A 299 -15.33 -0.38 -17.18
N ALA A 300 -14.41 -1.22 -16.74
CA ALA A 300 -13.14 -1.45 -17.43
C ALA A 300 -12.70 -2.91 -17.33
N LYS A 301 -11.85 -3.31 -18.26
CA LYS A 301 -11.14 -4.58 -18.25
C LYS A 301 -9.68 -4.33 -18.55
N GLY A 302 -8.80 -5.10 -17.95
CA GLY A 302 -7.38 -4.89 -18.17
C GLY A 302 -6.53 -6.08 -17.75
N ASN A 303 -5.25 -5.88 -17.96
CA ASN A 303 -4.20 -6.75 -17.49
C ASN A 303 -3.03 -5.89 -16.98
N GLU A 304 -1.90 -6.52 -16.72
CA GLU A 304 -0.70 -5.85 -16.21
C GLU A 304 -0.07 -4.85 -17.20
N GLN A 305 -0.51 -4.80 -18.45
CA GLN A 305 0.08 -3.98 -19.52
C GLN A 305 -0.86 -2.96 -20.12
N GLN A 306 -2.18 -3.16 -19.98
CA GLN A 306 -3.19 -2.26 -20.55
C GLN A 306 -4.49 -2.28 -19.76
N VAL A 307 -5.27 -1.22 -19.94
CA VAL A 307 -6.65 -1.15 -19.48
C VAL A 307 -7.55 -0.62 -20.58
N ASN A 308 -8.62 -1.35 -20.83
CA ASN A 308 -9.70 -0.93 -21.72
C ASN A 308 -10.85 -0.38 -20.87
N LEU A 309 -11.12 0.91 -21.00
CA LEU A 309 -12.31 1.55 -20.45
C LEU A 309 -13.47 1.26 -21.37
N ASP A 310 -14.24 0.22 -21.07
CA ASP A 310 -15.43 -0.15 -21.84
C ASP A 310 -16.44 1.00 -21.81
N LYS A 311 -16.58 1.65 -20.64
CA LYS A 311 -17.44 2.80 -20.44
C LYS A 311 -17.07 3.58 -19.19
N LEU A 312 -16.70 4.83 -19.35
CA LEU A 312 -16.67 5.81 -18.27
C LEU A 312 -17.78 6.83 -18.57
N THR A 313 -18.70 7.01 -17.62
CA THR A 313 -19.78 7.96 -17.74
C THR A 313 -19.68 8.99 -16.64
N VAL A 314 -19.79 10.26 -17.01
CA VAL A 314 -19.93 11.40 -16.10
C VAL A 314 -21.27 12.08 -16.38
N ALA A 315 -22.21 11.92 -15.46
CA ALA A 315 -23.50 12.63 -15.50
C ALA A 315 -23.36 13.93 -14.68
N ALA A 316 -23.33 15.06 -15.36
CA ALA A 316 -23.16 16.39 -14.81
C ALA A 316 -23.79 17.43 -15.75
N LEU A 317 -24.01 18.64 -15.25
CA LEU A 317 -24.47 19.77 -16.07
C LEU A 317 -25.73 19.45 -16.88
N GLU A 318 -26.69 18.76 -16.27
CA GLU A 318 -27.94 18.28 -16.90
C GLU A 318 -27.74 17.36 -18.11
N GLY A 319 -26.52 16.98 -18.42
CA GLY A 319 -26.12 16.15 -19.55
C GLY A 319 -25.27 14.97 -19.14
N LYS A 320 -24.66 14.34 -20.12
CA LYS A 320 -23.86 13.13 -19.96
C LYS A 320 -22.63 13.16 -20.85
N THR A 321 -21.48 12.88 -20.25
CA THR A 321 -20.24 12.64 -20.98
C THR A 321 -19.90 11.15 -20.91
N GLU A 322 -19.61 10.53 -22.04
CA GLU A 322 -19.19 9.14 -22.13
C GLU A 322 -17.78 9.07 -22.74
N LEU A 323 -16.90 8.34 -22.08
CA LEU A 323 -15.55 8.05 -22.58
C LEU A 323 -15.38 6.54 -22.73
N LYS A 324 -14.89 6.14 -23.90
CA LYS A 324 -14.31 4.82 -24.16
C LYS A 324 -12.84 5.02 -24.47
N ALA A 325 -11.96 4.26 -23.87
CA ALA A 325 -10.53 4.42 -24.08
C ALA A 325 -9.76 3.12 -23.88
N LEU A 326 -8.67 2.98 -24.60
CA LEU A 326 -7.64 2.00 -24.34
C LEU A 326 -6.40 2.76 -23.89
N LEU A 327 -5.87 2.41 -22.71
CA LEU A 327 -4.57 2.83 -22.24
C LEU A 327 -3.64 1.62 -22.25
N ASP A 328 -2.43 1.83 -22.74
CA ASP A 328 -1.39 0.80 -22.86
C ASP A 328 -0.08 1.37 -22.32
N TRP A 329 0.64 0.58 -21.54
CA TRP A 329 1.96 0.93 -20.98
C TRP A 329 2.99 -0.17 -21.15
N GLN A 330 2.81 -0.97 -22.22
CA GLN A 330 3.71 -2.09 -22.51
C GLN A 330 5.15 -1.62 -22.77
N GLN A 331 5.32 -0.59 -23.59
CA GLN A 331 6.63 0.04 -23.86
C GLN A 331 6.62 1.53 -23.52
N ALA A 332 5.60 2.22 -23.96
CA ALA A 332 5.35 3.63 -23.70
C ALA A 332 3.92 3.79 -23.18
N ILE A 333 3.64 4.81 -22.42
CA ILE A 333 2.25 5.13 -22.10
C ILE A 333 1.59 5.63 -23.37
N SER A 334 0.64 4.89 -23.88
CA SER A 334 -0.14 5.28 -25.07
C SER A 334 -1.65 5.20 -24.80
N TRP A 335 -2.41 6.00 -25.50
CA TRP A 335 -3.87 6.01 -25.37
C TRP A 335 -4.54 6.17 -26.70
N ARG A 336 -5.77 5.66 -26.77
CA ARG A 336 -6.75 5.91 -27.80
C ARG A 336 -8.12 6.03 -27.14
N GLY A 337 -8.82 7.13 -27.40
CA GLY A 337 -10.09 7.37 -26.74
C GLY A 337 -11.12 8.05 -27.64
N GLU A 338 -12.38 7.82 -27.30
CA GLU A 338 -13.55 8.48 -27.88
C GLU A 338 -14.40 9.06 -26.76
N LEU A 339 -14.54 10.38 -26.76
CA LEU A 339 -15.35 11.13 -25.81
C LEU A 339 -16.60 11.65 -26.52
N THR A 340 -17.77 11.33 -25.97
CA THR A 340 -19.06 11.81 -26.46
C THR A 340 -19.70 12.73 -25.43
N LEU A 341 -20.09 13.93 -25.82
CA LEU A 341 -20.84 14.90 -25.04
C LEU A 341 -22.30 14.90 -25.47
N ASN A 342 -23.21 14.65 -24.56
CA ASN A 342 -24.65 14.62 -24.81
C ASN A 342 -25.37 15.63 -23.93
N GLY A 343 -25.87 16.70 -24.53
CA GLY A 343 -26.74 17.68 -23.89
C GLY A 343 -26.12 18.42 -22.72
N ILE A 344 -24.80 18.63 -22.69
CA ILE A 344 -24.13 19.34 -21.61
C ILE A 344 -24.66 20.77 -21.52
N ASN A 345 -25.36 21.10 -20.44
CA ASN A 345 -25.97 22.39 -20.20
C ASN A 345 -25.29 23.09 -19.01
N THR A 346 -24.55 24.16 -19.29
CA THR A 346 -23.80 24.89 -18.26
C THR A 346 -24.60 26.01 -17.61
N ALA A 347 -25.81 26.31 -18.07
CA ALA A 347 -26.52 27.53 -17.67
C ALA A 347 -26.79 27.64 -16.16
N LYS A 348 -26.98 26.52 -15.47
CA LYS A 348 -27.25 26.47 -14.02
C LYS A 348 -26.02 26.73 -13.18
N GLU A 349 -24.92 26.08 -13.53
CA GLU A 349 -23.68 26.10 -12.74
C GLU A 349 -22.76 27.29 -13.17
N PHE A 350 -22.84 27.68 -14.44
CA PHE A 350 -22.05 28.77 -15.02
C PHE A 350 -22.95 29.78 -15.74
N PRO A 351 -23.74 30.56 -15.03
CA PRO A 351 -24.74 31.45 -15.62
C PRO A 351 -24.14 32.55 -16.50
N GLU A 352 -22.87 32.91 -16.33
CA GLU A 352 -22.16 33.88 -17.18
C GLU A 352 -21.80 33.30 -18.56
N TRP A 353 -21.72 31.95 -18.65
CA TRP A 353 -21.41 31.23 -19.89
C TRP A 353 -22.45 30.14 -20.17
N PRO A 354 -23.74 30.50 -20.30
CA PRO A 354 -24.77 29.50 -20.56
C PRO A 354 -24.53 28.86 -21.91
N SER A 355 -24.40 27.54 -21.90
CA SER A 355 -24.18 26.77 -23.14
C SER A 355 -24.92 25.47 -23.09
N LYS A 356 -25.31 24.96 -24.26
CA LYS A 356 -25.86 23.62 -24.46
C LYS A 356 -25.10 22.96 -25.60
N LEU A 357 -24.32 21.95 -25.28
CA LEU A 357 -23.33 21.38 -26.16
C LEU A 357 -23.53 19.87 -26.35
N ASN A 358 -23.31 19.43 -27.58
CA ASN A 358 -23.10 18.04 -27.95
C ASN A 358 -21.77 17.92 -28.69
N GLY A 359 -21.09 16.78 -28.58
CA GLY A 359 -19.81 16.64 -29.26
C GLY A 359 -19.31 15.21 -29.34
N LEU A 360 -18.37 15.02 -30.24
CA LEU A 360 -17.59 13.82 -30.40
C LEU A 360 -16.12 14.23 -30.54
N ILE A 361 -15.29 13.68 -29.69
CA ILE A 361 -13.85 13.92 -29.70
C ILE A 361 -13.14 12.60 -29.72
N LYS A 362 -12.36 12.32 -30.75
CA LYS A 362 -11.45 11.17 -30.78
C LYS A 362 -10.04 11.66 -30.52
N THR A 363 -9.32 10.95 -29.69
CA THR A 363 -7.94 11.27 -29.34
C THR A 363 -7.07 10.03 -29.35
N ARG A 364 -5.81 10.21 -29.71
CA ARG A 364 -4.76 9.22 -29.54
C ARG A 364 -3.44 9.90 -29.26
N GLY A 365 -2.57 9.25 -28.53
CA GLY A 365 -1.28 9.81 -28.22
C GLY A 365 -0.37 8.84 -27.50
N SER A 366 0.83 9.31 -27.22
CA SER A 366 1.81 8.56 -26.45
C SER A 366 2.70 9.51 -25.65
N LEU A 367 3.23 8.99 -24.55
CA LEU A 367 4.23 9.61 -23.68
C LEU A 367 5.40 8.63 -23.53
N TYR A 368 6.60 9.05 -23.90
CA TYR A 368 7.81 8.24 -23.79
C TYR A 368 9.01 9.14 -23.48
N GLY A 369 9.79 8.81 -22.46
CA GLY A 369 11.02 9.53 -22.12
C GLY A 369 10.84 11.04 -21.94
N GLY A 370 9.71 11.49 -21.35
CA GLY A 370 9.39 12.92 -21.19
C GLY A 370 8.88 13.61 -22.45
N THR A 371 8.88 12.94 -23.60
CA THR A 371 8.31 13.46 -24.85
C THR A 371 6.88 12.94 -25.03
N TRP A 372 5.99 13.80 -25.50
CA TRP A 372 4.61 13.42 -25.79
C TRP A 372 4.21 13.79 -27.22
N GLN A 373 3.31 13.02 -27.76
CA GLN A 373 2.61 13.32 -28.99
C GLN A 373 1.11 13.04 -28.83
N MET A 374 0.28 13.89 -29.37
CA MET A 374 -1.17 13.77 -29.32
C MET A 374 -1.78 14.16 -30.67
N GLU A 375 -2.76 13.40 -31.09
CA GLU A 375 -3.63 13.73 -32.21
C GLU A 375 -5.09 13.69 -31.77
N VAL A 376 -5.87 14.63 -32.27
CA VAL A 376 -7.34 14.63 -32.22
C VAL A 376 -7.81 14.51 -33.68
N PRO A 377 -7.95 13.29 -34.19
CA PRO A 377 -8.33 13.08 -35.60
C PRO A 377 -9.78 13.46 -35.92
N GLU A 378 -10.61 13.59 -34.89
CA GLU A 378 -12.00 14.03 -35.04
C GLU A 378 -12.42 14.87 -33.83
N LEU A 379 -12.76 16.11 -34.08
CA LEU A 379 -13.34 17.05 -33.13
C LEU A 379 -14.62 17.61 -33.75
N LYS A 380 -15.77 17.17 -33.23
CA LYS A 380 -17.07 17.73 -33.60
C LYS A 380 -17.72 18.31 -32.35
N LEU A 381 -18.09 19.58 -32.39
CA LEU A 381 -18.81 20.23 -31.32
C LEU A 381 -19.94 21.04 -31.89
N THR A 382 -21.15 20.79 -31.45
CA THR A 382 -22.37 21.48 -31.91
C THR A 382 -23.20 21.96 -30.73
N GLY A 383 -23.90 23.05 -30.90
CA GLY A 383 -24.80 23.57 -29.87
C GLY A 383 -24.89 25.10 -29.85
N ASN A 384 -25.06 25.64 -28.66
CA ASN A 384 -25.16 27.08 -28.45
C ASN A 384 -24.27 27.49 -27.28
N VAL A 385 -23.62 28.66 -27.40
CA VAL A 385 -22.87 29.32 -26.33
C VAL A 385 -23.35 30.80 -26.31
N LYS A 386 -23.89 31.25 -25.17
CA LYS A 386 -24.46 32.64 -25.03
C LYS A 386 -25.38 33.00 -26.21
N GLN A 387 -26.32 32.11 -26.55
CA GLN A 387 -27.29 32.26 -27.64
C GLN A 387 -26.71 32.17 -29.07
N ASN A 388 -25.39 32.13 -29.24
CA ASN A 388 -24.74 31.93 -30.53
C ASN A 388 -24.64 30.46 -30.89
N LYS A 389 -25.00 30.11 -32.12
CA LYS A 389 -24.79 28.75 -32.63
C LYS A 389 -23.28 28.47 -32.76
N VAL A 390 -22.87 27.34 -32.24
CA VAL A 390 -21.50 26.82 -32.37
C VAL A 390 -21.55 25.56 -33.20
N ASN A 391 -20.69 25.48 -34.19
CA ASN A 391 -20.42 24.29 -34.99
C ASN A 391 -18.93 24.26 -35.26
N VAL A 392 -18.23 23.36 -34.61
CA VAL A 392 -16.79 23.13 -34.80
C VAL A 392 -16.61 21.75 -35.38
N ASP A 393 -15.87 21.68 -36.46
CA ASP A 393 -15.41 20.42 -37.08
C ASP A 393 -13.94 20.58 -37.45
N GLY A 394 -13.09 19.70 -36.94
CA GLY A 394 -11.66 19.87 -37.10
C GLY A 394 -10.80 18.74 -36.58
N THR A 395 -9.51 18.93 -36.74
CA THR A 395 -8.46 18.03 -36.24
C THR A 395 -7.39 18.85 -35.52
N LEU A 396 -6.74 18.25 -34.52
CA LEU A 396 -5.63 18.87 -33.81
C LEU A 396 -4.45 17.89 -33.75
N LYS A 397 -3.24 18.42 -33.77
CA LYS A 397 -2.01 17.67 -33.52
C LYS A 397 -1.10 18.51 -32.65
N GLY A 398 -0.45 17.86 -31.70
CA GLY A 398 0.52 18.47 -30.83
C GLY A 398 1.60 17.49 -30.42
N ASN A 399 2.78 18.00 -30.15
CA ASN A 399 3.90 17.23 -29.61
C ASN A 399 4.80 18.13 -28.77
N SER A 400 5.61 17.52 -27.91
CA SER A 400 6.70 18.20 -27.26
C SER A 400 8.01 17.88 -28.01
N TYR A 401 8.81 18.91 -28.27
CA TYR A 401 10.19 18.74 -28.67
C TYR A 401 11.06 18.86 -27.41
N SER A 402 11.88 17.83 -27.13
CA SER A 402 12.92 17.89 -26.09
C SER A 402 14.15 18.64 -26.57
#